data_a79c1f260599a8fff7ac16bbda0dea41
#
_entry.id   a79c1f260599a8fff7ac16bbda0dea41
#
_cell.length_a   1.000
_cell.length_b   1.000
_cell.length_c   1.000
_cell.angle_alpha   90.00
_cell.angle_beta   90.00
_cell.angle_gamma   90.00
#
_symmetry.space_group_name_H-M   'P 1'
#
loop_
_entity.id
_entity.type
_entity.pdbx_description
1 polymer ?
#
loop_
_entity_poly.entity_id
_entity_poly.type
_entity_poly.pdbx_seq_one_letter_code
_entity_poly.pdbx_strand_id
1 'polypeptide(L)'
;KSANEVANGLAEHVSGSISAFAELMNARAAELGCTNTHFVNPNGLNSDQQYTTCRDMAKIAAAAFANKTLCEIDSTLSYKFPATKAAAARTITPGHKMLYPNDSRYYQGIIGGKTGYTSKAGNTLVTAAERNGVRLVAVILKSKSTHYEDTKKMLDYGYQYVNTEKSGSTSAGKQTTAGHWVQDNGSWRYEFADGTKAVGTIYTIDAADFGFDTDGKMVTGW
;
A
#
# COMPACT_ATOMS: atom_id res chain seq x y z
N LYS A 1 7.15 5.75 -15.17
CA LYS A 1 6.44 6.66 -16.08
C LYS A 1 5.00 6.21 -16.23
N SER A 2 4.04 7.12 -16.18
CA SER A 2 2.63 6.78 -16.44
C SER A 2 2.38 6.82 -17.96
N ALA A 3 2.45 5.66 -18.61
CA ALA A 3 2.23 5.51 -20.06
C ALA A 3 0.95 4.69 -20.27
N ASN A 4 -0.20 5.40 -20.33
CA ASN A 4 -1.51 4.77 -20.43
C ASN A 4 -1.66 3.90 -21.68
N GLU A 5 -1.11 4.38 -22.80
CA GLU A 5 -1.13 3.68 -24.09
C GLU A 5 -0.35 2.36 -24.02
N VAL A 6 0.77 2.33 -23.28
CA VAL A 6 1.57 1.12 -23.08
C VAL A 6 0.82 0.13 -22.19
N ALA A 7 0.15 0.60 -21.14
CA ALA A 7 -0.68 -0.26 -20.29
C ALA A 7 -1.82 -0.90 -21.11
N ASN A 8 -2.48 -0.12 -21.95
CA ASN A 8 -3.51 -0.64 -22.85
C ASN A 8 -2.95 -1.66 -23.85
N GLY A 9 -1.83 -1.33 -24.52
CA GLY A 9 -1.22 -2.24 -25.48
C GLY A 9 -0.76 -3.57 -24.87
N LEU A 10 -0.23 -3.53 -23.63
CA LEU A 10 0.11 -4.78 -22.90
C LEU A 10 -1.15 -5.58 -22.56
N ALA A 11 -2.22 -4.91 -22.14
CA ALA A 11 -3.49 -5.56 -21.83
C ALA A 11 -4.11 -6.23 -23.06
N GLU A 12 -4.13 -5.54 -24.20
CA GLU A 12 -4.59 -6.09 -25.46
C GLU A 12 -3.72 -7.27 -25.94
N HIS A 13 -2.41 -7.17 -25.76
CA HIS A 13 -1.50 -8.27 -26.09
C HIS A 13 -1.76 -9.54 -25.26
N VAL A 14 -2.07 -9.37 -23.96
CA VAL A 14 -2.27 -10.51 -23.05
C VAL A 14 -3.65 -11.14 -23.21
N SER A 15 -4.69 -10.35 -23.43
CA SER A 15 -6.08 -10.82 -23.35
C SER A 15 -6.96 -10.46 -24.56
N GLY A 16 -6.38 -9.85 -25.60
CA GLY A 16 -7.08 -9.49 -26.83
C GLY A 16 -7.88 -8.20 -26.76
N SER A 17 -8.21 -7.69 -25.56
CA SER A 17 -8.91 -6.42 -25.40
C SER A 17 -8.71 -5.83 -24.01
N ILE A 18 -8.94 -4.50 -23.88
CA ILE A 18 -8.90 -3.78 -22.58
C ILE A 18 -9.95 -4.36 -21.62
N SER A 19 -11.16 -4.65 -22.10
CA SER A 19 -12.23 -5.20 -21.25
C SER A 19 -11.91 -6.61 -20.76
N ALA A 20 -11.41 -7.49 -21.61
CA ALA A 20 -11.00 -8.84 -21.22
C ALA A 20 -9.84 -8.79 -20.20
N PHE A 21 -8.92 -7.83 -20.33
CA PHE A 21 -7.87 -7.65 -19.32
C PHE A 21 -8.42 -7.14 -18.00
N ALA A 22 -9.39 -6.23 -18.01
CA ALA A 22 -10.05 -5.77 -16.80
C ALA A 22 -10.76 -6.90 -16.05
N GLU A 23 -11.36 -7.85 -16.76
CA GLU A 23 -11.91 -9.08 -16.16
C GLU A 23 -10.84 -9.93 -15.49
N LEU A 24 -9.66 -10.10 -16.11
CA LEU A 24 -8.52 -10.77 -15.48
C LEU A 24 -8.01 -10.02 -14.25
N MET A 25 -7.97 -8.68 -14.28
CA MET A 25 -7.61 -7.88 -13.12
C MET A 25 -8.60 -8.08 -11.97
N ASN A 26 -9.90 -8.12 -12.25
CA ASN A 26 -10.94 -8.35 -11.25
C ASN A 26 -10.87 -9.76 -10.67
N ALA A 27 -10.68 -10.78 -11.51
CA ALA A 27 -10.48 -12.15 -11.06
C ALA A 27 -9.25 -12.25 -10.13
N ARG A 28 -8.13 -11.63 -10.51
CA ARG A 28 -6.92 -11.61 -9.68
C ARG A 28 -7.13 -10.87 -8.37
N ALA A 29 -7.84 -9.75 -8.37
CA ALA A 29 -8.18 -9.02 -7.14
C ALA A 29 -9.02 -9.91 -6.20
N ALA A 30 -10.01 -10.63 -6.72
CA ALA A 30 -10.82 -11.57 -5.94
C ALA A 30 -9.98 -12.71 -5.33
N GLU A 31 -9.06 -13.32 -6.10
CA GLU A 31 -8.11 -14.33 -5.60
C GLU A 31 -7.24 -13.80 -4.45
N LEU A 32 -6.88 -12.51 -4.47
CA LEU A 32 -6.14 -11.85 -3.40
C LEU A 32 -7.02 -11.46 -2.21
N GLY A 33 -8.30 -11.81 -2.23
CA GLY A 33 -9.26 -11.48 -1.18
C GLY A 33 -9.68 -10.01 -1.15
N CYS A 34 -9.62 -9.31 -2.29
CA CYS A 34 -10.15 -7.96 -2.41
C CYS A 34 -11.66 -8.03 -2.59
N THR A 35 -12.40 -7.42 -1.67
CA THR A 35 -13.87 -7.46 -1.66
C THR A 35 -14.53 -6.15 -2.05
N ASN A 36 -13.74 -5.08 -2.16
CA ASN A 36 -14.21 -3.72 -2.46
C ASN A 36 -13.37 -3.07 -3.57
N THR A 37 -13.09 -3.84 -4.63
CA THR A 37 -12.30 -3.41 -5.77
C THR A 37 -12.95 -3.85 -7.06
N HIS A 38 -13.04 -2.94 -8.02
CA HIS A 38 -13.48 -3.22 -9.38
C HIS A 38 -12.68 -2.40 -10.39
N PHE A 39 -12.12 -3.07 -11.38
CA PHE A 39 -11.36 -2.47 -12.48
C PHE A 39 -12.15 -2.54 -13.78
N VAL A 40 -12.08 -1.48 -14.58
CA VAL A 40 -12.65 -1.40 -15.94
C VAL A 40 -11.61 -1.09 -17.00
N ASN A 41 -10.39 -0.72 -16.58
CA ASN A 41 -9.26 -0.48 -17.46
C ASN A 41 -7.93 -0.73 -16.74
N PRO A 42 -6.83 -1.00 -17.50
CA PRO A 42 -5.50 -1.24 -16.93
C PRO A 42 -4.70 0.03 -16.67
N ASN A 43 -5.12 1.18 -17.20
CA ASN A 43 -4.34 2.41 -17.19
C ASN A 43 -4.64 3.33 -16.00
N GLY A 44 -5.76 3.12 -15.29
CA GLY A 44 -6.17 3.89 -14.12
C GLY A 44 -6.87 5.21 -14.43
N LEU A 45 -7.28 5.47 -15.67
CA LEU A 45 -8.13 6.61 -15.98
C LEU A 45 -9.51 6.44 -15.35
N ASN A 46 -10.13 7.56 -15.01
CA ASN A 46 -11.40 7.59 -14.29
C ASN A 46 -12.52 6.87 -15.01
N SER A 47 -13.23 6.06 -14.27
CA SER A 47 -14.58 5.58 -14.55
C SER A 47 -15.33 5.53 -13.22
N ASP A 48 -16.63 5.78 -13.24
CA ASP A 48 -17.47 5.67 -12.04
C ASP A 48 -17.62 4.23 -11.56
N GLN A 49 -17.34 3.28 -12.44
CA GLN A 49 -17.34 1.85 -12.13
C GLN A 49 -15.97 1.34 -11.65
N GLN A 50 -14.92 2.18 -11.66
CA GLN A 50 -13.58 1.82 -11.19
C GLN A 50 -13.36 2.34 -9.78
N TYR A 51 -13.26 1.43 -8.82
CA TYR A 51 -13.08 1.76 -7.41
C TYR A 51 -12.19 0.75 -6.70
N THR A 52 -11.62 1.16 -5.59
CA THR A 52 -10.83 0.32 -4.68
C THR A 52 -10.81 0.93 -3.28
N THR A 53 -10.22 0.21 -2.34
CA THR A 53 -9.91 0.67 -0.99
C THR A 53 -8.40 0.62 -0.74
N CYS A 54 -7.91 1.36 0.26
CA CYS A 54 -6.50 1.26 0.67
C CYS A 54 -6.12 -0.17 1.08
N ARG A 55 -7.03 -0.88 1.76
CA ARG A 55 -6.83 -2.27 2.19
C ARG A 55 -6.66 -3.22 1.01
N ASP A 56 -7.54 -3.15 0.04
CA ASP A 56 -7.47 -4.01 -1.15
C ASP A 56 -6.25 -3.68 -2.01
N MET A 57 -5.98 -2.39 -2.21
CA MET A 57 -4.80 -1.97 -2.96
C MET A 57 -3.50 -2.39 -2.26
N ALA A 58 -3.46 -2.45 -0.91
CA ALA A 58 -2.31 -2.97 -0.18
C ALA A 58 -2.10 -4.47 -0.43
N LYS A 59 -3.17 -5.28 -0.51
CA LYS A 59 -3.08 -6.71 -0.88
C LYS A 59 -2.54 -6.88 -2.30
N ILE A 60 -3.07 -6.11 -3.25
CA ILE A 60 -2.61 -6.11 -4.65
C ILE A 60 -1.13 -5.71 -4.73
N ALA A 61 -0.74 -4.64 -4.04
CA ALA A 61 0.64 -4.18 -4.02
C ALA A 61 1.59 -5.20 -3.36
N ALA A 62 1.19 -5.84 -2.26
CA ALA A 62 1.98 -6.88 -1.62
C ALA A 62 2.23 -8.06 -2.58
N ALA A 63 1.22 -8.50 -3.33
CA ALA A 63 1.35 -9.53 -4.34
C ALA A 63 2.25 -9.08 -5.51
N ALA A 64 2.08 -7.85 -5.99
CA ALA A 64 2.88 -7.28 -7.07
C ALA A 64 4.37 -7.19 -6.69
N PHE A 65 4.68 -6.60 -5.55
CA PHE A 65 6.06 -6.42 -5.08
C PHE A 65 6.70 -7.69 -4.50
N ALA A 66 5.99 -8.82 -4.44
CA ALA A 66 6.60 -10.14 -4.26
C ALA A 66 7.39 -10.58 -5.51
N ASN A 67 7.10 -10.02 -6.67
CA ASN A 67 7.79 -10.31 -7.93
C ASN A 67 9.09 -9.49 -8.02
N LYS A 68 10.24 -10.17 -8.02
CA LYS A 68 11.57 -9.54 -8.07
C LYS A 68 11.78 -8.73 -9.35
N THR A 69 11.38 -9.24 -10.51
CA THR A 69 11.52 -8.53 -11.78
C THR A 69 10.73 -7.23 -11.80
N LEU A 70 9.52 -7.24 -11.23
CA LEU A 70 8.73 -6.02 -11.11
C LEU A 70 9.43 -5.00 -10.20
N CYS A 71 9.99 -5.45 -9.07
CA CYS A 71 10.76 -4.57 -8.17
C CYS A 71 11.97 -3.95 -8.89
N GLU A 72 12.74 -4.76 -9.65
CA GLU A 72 13.89 -4.27 -10.42
C GLU A 72 13.50 -3.22 -11.45
N ILE A 73 12.41 -3.46 -12.20
CA ILE A 73 11.89 -2.50 -13.18
C ILE A 73 11.42 -1.22 -12.50
N ASP A 74 10.64 -1.34 -11.43
CA ASP A 74 9.95 -0.21 -10.81
C ASP A 74 10.88 0.65 -9.94
N SER A 75 11.98 0.08 -9.42
CA SER A 75 13.05 0.80 -8.70
C SER A 75 14.14 1.36 -9.60
N THR A 76 14.13 1.09 -10.91
CA THR A 76 15.11 1.61 -11.87
C THR A 76 14.98 3.12 -12.01
N LEU A 77 15.99 3.88 -11.56
CA LEU A 77 15.94 5.35 -11.50
C LEU A 77 15.94 6.02 -12.88
N SER A 78 16.54 5.38 -13.86
CA SER A 78 16.52 5.86 -15.24
C SER A 78 16.70 4.71 -16.23
N TYR A 79 16.04 4.79 -17.35
CA TYR A 79 16.20 3.84 -18.45
C TYR A 79 16.37 4.57 -19.78
N LYS A 80 17.43 4.23 -20.52
CA LYS A 80 17.72 4.80 -21.82
C LYS A 80 17.05 3.99 -22.90
N PHE A 81 15.95 4.49 -23.42
CA PHE A 81 15.29 3.90 -24.58
C PHE A 81 16.12 4.14 -25.84
N PRO A 82 16.43 3.11 -26.61
CA PRO A 82 17.10 3.26 -27.90
C PRO A 82 16.21 4.03 -28.90
N ALA A 83 16.82 4.55 -29.95
CA ALA A 83 16.06 5.10 -31.06
C ALA A 83 15.27 4.00 -31.76
N THR A 84 14.10 4.34 -32.24
CA THR A 84 13.25 3.50 -33.08
C THR A 84 13.04 4.18 -34.44
N LYS A 85 12.37 3.51 -35.37
CA LYS A 85 11.98 4.15 -36.66
C LYS A 85 11.10 5.39 -36.48
N ALA A 86 10.32 5.45 -35.38
CA ALA A 86 9.34 6.50 -35.12
C ALA A 86 9.79 7.55 -34.11
N ALA A 87 10.88 7.31 -33.33
CA ALA A 87 11.30 8.23 -32.27
C ALA A 87 12.81 8.16 -31.99
N ALA A 88 13.41 9.29 -31.68
CA ALA A 88 14.79 9.38 -31.22
C ALA A 88 15.00 8.68 -29.87
N ALA A 89 16.26 8.30 -29.56
CA ALA A 89 16.62 7.78 -28.25
C ALA A 89 16.25 8.79 -27.15
N ARG A 90 15.72 8.25 -26.03
CA ARG A 90 15.30 9.09 -24.90
C ARG A 90 15.55 8.38 -23.56
N THR A 91 15.80 9.15 -22.53
CA THR A 91 15.86 8.64 -21.15
C THR A 91 14.50 8.85 -20.46
N ILE A 92 14.00 7.82 -19.83
CA ILE A 92 12.81 7.90 -18.98
C ILE A 92 13.19 7.69 -17.53
N THR A 93 12.44 8.31 -16.63
CA THR A 93 12.63 8.22 -15.17
C THR A 93 11.27 7.97 -14.50
N PRO A 94 11.21 7.24 -13.38
CA PRO A 94 10.00 7.07 -12.58
C PRO A 94 9.46 8.40 -12.07
N GLY A 95 8.14 8.49 -11.92
CA GLY A 95 7.48 9.63 -11.27
C GLY A 95 7.54 9.61 -9.74
N HIS A 96 7.87 8.46 -9.16
CA HIS A 96 7.87 8.25 -7.71
C HIS A 96 9.10 8.90 -7.05
N LYS A 97 8.87 10.03 -6.37
CA LYS A 97 9.95 10.89 -5.87
C LYS A 97 10.73 10.32 -4.68
N MET A 98 10.14 9.39 -3.94
CA MET A 98 10.81 8.74 -2.80
C MET A 98 11.97 7.83 -3.21
N LEU A 99 12.13 7.53 -4.51
CA LEU A 99 13.24 6.75 -5.05
C LEU A 99 14.54 7.54 -5.17
N TYR A 100 14.50 8.88 -5.23
CA TYR A 100 15.65 9.71 -5.59
C TYR A 100 16.36 10.26 -4.36
N PRO A 101 17.60 9.87 -4.06
CA PRO A 101 18.35 10.33 -2.88
C PRO A 101 18.48 11.84 -2.74
N ASN A 102 18.49 12.56 -3.85
CA ASN A 102 18.61 14.03 -3.87
C ASN A 102 17.27 14.77 -3.80
N ASP A 103 16.15 14.06 -3.70
CA ASP A 103 14.83 14.66 -3.55
C ASP A 103 14.46 14.74 -2.07
N SER A 104 13.87 15.85 -1.61
CA SER A 104 13.45 16.03 -0.21
C SER A 104 12.44 14.97 0.26
N ARG A 105 11.77 14.31 -0.67
CA ARG A 105 10.81 13.22 -0.42
C ARG A 105 11.46 11.86 -0.33
N TYR A 106 12.77 11.75 -0.56
CA TYR A 106 13.49 10.48 -0.49
C TYR A 106 13.18 9.70 0.79
N TYR A 107 13.10 8.38 0.64
CA TYR A 107 12.98 7.46 1.76
C TYR A 107 13.80 6.22 1.49
N GLN A 108 14.70 5.89 2.41
CA GLN A 108 15.62 4.78 2.25
C GLN A 108 14.87 3.44 2.24
N GLY A 109 15.24 2.57 1.30
CA GLY A 109 14.68 1.22 1.21
C GLY A 109 13.45 1.09 0.32
N ILE A 110 13.09 2.12 -0.45
CA ILE A 110 12.00 2.00 -1.44
C ILE A 110 12.41 1.00 -2.53
N ILE A 111 11.57 0.00 -2.76
CA ILE A 111 11.73 -1.04 -3.79
C ILE A 111 10.78 -0.88 -4.96
N GLY A 112 9.87 0.08 -4.91
CA GLY A 112 8.97 0.42 -5.99
C GLY A 112 7.73 1.17 -5.51
N GLY A 113 6.89 1.54 -6.46
CA GLY A 113 5.63 2.23 -6.18
C GLY A 113 5.08 2.96 -7.38
N LYS A 114 3.85 3.41 -7.27
CA LYS A 114 3.15 4.12 -8.34
C LYS A 114 2.42 5.33 -7.81
N THR A 115 2.67 6.46 -8.45
CA THR A 115 1.92 7.70 -8.26
C THR A 115 0.71 7.75 -9.17
N GLY A 116 -0.35 8.41 -8.76
CA GLY A 116 -1.50 8.71 -9.60
C GLY A 116 -2.11 10.07 -9.26
N TYR A 117 -2.68 10.70 -10.25
CA TYR A 117 -3.45 11.91 -10.07
C TYR A 117 -4.51 12.06 -11.15
N THR A 118 -5.71 12.37 -10.72
CA THR A 118 -6.77 12.96 -11.56
C THR A 118 -7.54 13.95 -10.69
N SER A 119 -8.26 14.88 -11.29
CA SER A 119 -9.09 15.84 -10.55
C SER A 119 -10.14 15.15 -9.65
N LYS A 120 -10.64 13.99 -10.07
CA LYS A 120 -11.63 13.20 -9.33
C LYS A 120 -10.99 12.37 -8.23
N ALA A 121 -9.86 11.70 -8.50
CA ALA A 121 -9.18 10.83 -7.57
C ALA A 121 -8.32 11.57 -6.54
N GLY A 122 -7.90 12.81 -6.81
CA GLY A 122 -6.85 13.48 -6.03
C GLY A 122 -5.50 12.79 -6.24
N ASN A 123 -4.54 13.08 -5.36
CA ASN A 123 -3.26 12.37 -5.37
C ASN A 123 -3.40 10.98 -4.77
N THR A 124 -2.82 10.00 -5.45
CA THR A 124 -2.74 8.61 -4.97
C THR A 124 -1.29 8.16 -4.99
N LEU A 125 -0.92 7.33 -4.04
CA LEU A 125 0.43 6.78 -3.94
C LEU A 125 0.39 5.38 -3.34
N VAL A 126 0.97 4.44 -4.07
CA VAL A 126 1.33 3.12 -3.55
C VAL A 126 2.84 3.07 -3.45
N THR A 127 3.37 2.64 -2.33
CA THR A 127 4.82 2.56 -2.08
C THR A 127 5.15 1.26 -1.37
N ALA A 128 6.12 0.53 -1.89
CA ALA A 128 6.73 -0.61 -1.22
C ALA A 128 8.15 -0.26 -0.77
N ALA A 129 8.48 -0.63 0.45
CA ALA A 129 9.81 -0.44 1.03
C ALA A 129 10.28 -1.72 1.71
N GLU A 130 11.60 -1.97 1.69
CA GLU A 130 12.20 -3.11 2.36
C GLU A 130 13.40 -2.66 3.20
N ARG A 131 13.44 -3.05 4.47
CA ARG A 131 14.56 -2.83 5.40
C ARG A 131 14.76 -4.08 6.26
N ASN A 132 16.00 -4.55 6.37
CA ASN A 132 16.37 -5.69 7.23
C ASN A 132 15.49 -6.93 6.99
N GLY A 133 15.12 -7.20 5.72
CA GLY A 133 14.26 -8.32 5.35
C GLY A 133 12.77 -8.14 5.69
N VAL A 134 12.37 -6.97 6.17
CA VAL A 134 10.97 -6.62 6.39
C VAL A 134 10.48 -5.77 5.23
N ARG A 135 9.45 -6.23 4.55
CA ARG A 135 8.79 -5.50 3.48
C ARG A 135 7.47 -4.91 3.95
N LEU A 136 7.29 -3.63 3.72
CA LEU A 136 6.07 -2.89 4.03
C LEU A 136 5.48 -2.29 2.76
N VAL A 137 4.17 -2.16 2.74
CA VAL A 137 3.42 -1.44 1.69
C VAL A 137 2.59 -0.34 2.35
N ALA A 138 2.71 0.87 1.84
CA ALA A 138 1.87 2.00 2.20
C ALA A 138 1.00 2.41 1.01
N VAL A 139 -0.29 2.65 1.27
CA VAL A 139 -1.27 3.08 0.26
C VAL A 139 -1.97 4.35 0.71
N ILE A 140 -1.87 5.37 -0.11
CA ILE A 140 -2.57 6.64 0.09
C ILE A 140 -3.53 6.85 -1.09
N LEU A 141 -4.80 7.05 -0.79
CA LEU A 141 -5.82 7.39 -1.78
C LEU A 141 -6.46 8.74 -1.44
N LYS A 142 -6.86 9.47 -2.48
CA LYS A 142 -7.60 10.75 -2.39
C LYS A 142 -6.91 11.82 -1.51
N SER A 143 -5.58 11.88 -1.52
CA SER A 143 -4.84 12.94 -0.83
C SER A 143 -4.91 14.26 -1.58
N LYS A 144 -4.96 15.37 -0.85
CA LYS A 144 -4.87 16.71 -1.42
C LYS A 144 -3.44 17.03 -1.86
N SER A 145 -2.43 16.82 -0.98
CA SER A 145 -1.01 17.11 -1.27
C SER A 145 -0.01 16.37 -0.38
N THR A 146 -0.44 15.73 0.70
CA THR A 146 0.43 15.19 1.76
C THR A 146 0.86 13.74 1.53
N HIS A 147 0.50 13.13 0.40
CA HIS A 147 0.68 11.70 0.13
C HIS A 147 2.11 11.18 0.36
N TYR A 148 3.16 11.96 0.08
CA TYR A 148 4.55 11.56 0.35
C TYR A 148 4.88 11.61 1.85
N GLU A 149 4.46 12.67 2.54
CA GLU A 149 4.68 12.85 3.97
C GLU A 149 3.94 11.79 4.78
N ASP A 150 2.68 11.55 4.42
CA ASP A 150 1.85 10.52 5.05
C ASP A 150 2.44 9.13 4.82
N THR A 151 2.95 8.85 3.60
CA THR A 151 3.65 7.59 3.30
C THR A 151 4.89 7.41 4.18
N LYS A 152 5.71 8.46 4.38
CA LYS A 152 6.88 8.39 5.28
C LYS A 152 6.46 8.01 6.70
N LYS A 153 5.46 8.72 7.25
CA LYS A 153 4.96 8.47 8.61
C LYS A 153 4.43 7.05 8.77
N MET A 154 3.67 6.55 7.79
CA MET A 154 3.15 5.19 7.81
C MET A 154 4.25 4.13 7.76
N LEU A 155 5.27 4.32 6.91
CA LEU A 155 6.41 3.41 6.83
C LEU A 155 7.26 3.45 8.11
N ASP A 156 7.52 4.63 8.67
CA ASP A 156 8.25 4.79 9.92
C ASP A 156 7.53 4.08 11.08
N TYR A 157 6.22 4.29 11.19
CA TYR A 157 5.39 3.60 12.16
C TYR A 157 5.42 2.08 11.97
N GLY A 158 5.25 1.60 10.74
CA GLY A 158 5.28 0.17 10.43
C GLY A 158 6.62 -0.50 10.77
N TYR A 159 7.74 0.15 10.46
CA TYR A 159 9.06 -0.37 10.83
C TYR A 159 9.33 -0.33 12.33
N GLN A 160 8.85 0.70 13.02
CA GLN A 160 8.93 0.75 14.49
C GLN A 160 8.12 -0.41 15.11
N TYR A 161 6.90 -0.64 14.63
CA TYR A 161 6.03 -1.72 15.09
C TYR A 161 6.68 -3.10 14.92
N VAL A 162 7.20 -3.42 13.73
CA VAL A 162 7.85 -4.71 13.47
C VAL A 162 9.14 -4.88 14.27
N ASN A 163 9.88 -3.81 14.54
CA ASN A 163 11.09 -3.87 15.36
C ASN A 163 10.77 -4.10 16.84
N THR A 164 9.68 -3.53 17.36
CA THR A 164 9.21 -3.81 18.72
C THR A 164 8.77 -5.27 18.84
N GLU A 165 8.09 -5.83 17.87
CA GLU A 165 7.73 -7.24 17.82
C GLU A 165 8.96 -8.16 17.82
N LYS A 166 10.00 -7.84 17.02
CA LYS A 166 11.25 -8.60 16.97
C LYS A 166 12.11 -8.45 18.24
N SER A 167 12.07 -7.30 18.91
CA SER A 167 12.78 -7.06 20.18
C SER A 167 12.05 -7.69 21.38
N GLY A 168 10.73 -7.81 21.28
CA GLY A 168 9.87 -8.46 22.26
C GLY A 168 9.80 -9.99 22.12
N SER A 169 10.62 -10.59 21.24
CA SER A 169 10.65 -12.03 20.97
C SER A 169 11.35 -12.87 22.06
N THR A 170 11.23 -12.45 23.31
CA THR A 170 11.18 -13.36 24.44
C THR A 170 9.80 -13.23 25.05
N SER A 171 8.88 -14.13 24.65
CA SER A 171 7.50 -14.27 25.15
C SER A 171 6.41 -13.52 24.36
N ALA A 172 6.27 -13.74 23.05
CA ALA A 172 4.95 -13.70 22.45
C ALA A 172 4.26 -15.05 22.67
N GLY A 173 3.97 -15.37 23.92
CA GLY A 173 2.94 -16.33 24.27
C GLY A 173 1.64 -15.79 23.68
N LYS A 174 0.91 -16.67 23.01
CA LYS A 174 -0.48 -16.51 22.63
C LYS A 174 -1.24 -15.93 23.84
N GLN A 175 -1.36 -14.59 23.90
CA GLN A 175 -2.10 -13.95 24.98
C GLN A 175 -3.55 -14.28 24.72
N THR A 176 -4.07 -15.23 25.48
CA THR A 176 -5.50 -15.48 25.58
C THR A 176 -6.10 -14.17 26.08
N THR A 177 -6.79 -13.51 25.23
CA THR A 177 -7.38 -12.19 25.45
C THR A 177 -8.64 -12.28 26.32
N ALA A 178 -8.51 -12.84 27.52
CA ALA A 178 -9.53 -12.66 28.54
C ALA A 178 -9.41 -11.22 29.05
N GLY A 179 -10.42 -10.43 28.83
CA GLY A 179 -10.50 -9.03 29.21
C GLY A 179 -11.92 -8.53 29.04
N HIS A 180 -12.11 -7.24 29.18
CA HIS A 180 -13.43 -6.65 28.98
C HIS A 180 -13.32 -5.26 28.36
N TRP A 181 -14.35 -4.89 27.63
CA TRP A 181 -14.47 -3.57 27.05
C TRP A 181 -14.94 -2.55 28.07
N VAL A 182 -14.27 -1.41 28.13
CA VAL A 182 -14.61 -0.27 28.98
C VAL A 182 -14.93 0.92 28.09
N GLN A 183 -16.06 1.59 28.35
CA GLN A 183 -16.40 2.83 27.69
C GLN A 183 -16.11 4.00 28.62
N ASP A 184 -15.26 4.93 28.15
CA ASP A 184 -14.88 6.14 28.87
C ASP A 184 -15.04 7.36 27.95
N ASN A 185 -15.89 8.31 28.35
CA ASN A 185 -16.18 9.55 27.61
C ASN A 185 -16.49 9.33 26.11
N GLY A 186 -17.26 8.29 25.79
CA GLY A 186 -17.64 7.96 24.43
C GLY A 186 -16.57 7.22 23.61
N SER A 187 -15.41 6.93 24.20
CA SER A 187 -14.35 6.13 23.59
C SER A 187 -14.30 4.74 24.20
N TRP A 188 -14.04 3.73 23.36
CA TRP A 188 -13.85 2.37 23.81
C TRP A 188 -12.40 2.08 24.13
N ARG A 189 -12.17 1.32 25.20
CA ARG A 189 -10.88 0.79 25.67
C ARG A 189 -11.02 -0.69 25.95
N TYR A 190 -9.93 -1.42 25.96
CA TYR A 190 -9.92 -2.83 26.37
C TYR A 190 -8.94 -3.04 27.51
N GLU A 191 -9.41 -3.63 28.60
CA GLU A 191 -8.61 -4.00 29.76
C GLU A 191 -8.47 -5.51 29.81
N PHE A 192 -7.22 -6.00 29.86
CA PHE A 192 -6.93 -7.41 30.00
C PHE A 192 -7.18 -7.91 31.41
N ALA A 193 -7.34 -9.23 31.57
CA ALA A 193 -7.60 -9.84 32.88
C ALA A 193 -6.49 -9.60 33.94
N ASP A 194 -5.28 -9.26 33.48
CA ASP A 194 -4.16 -8.89 34.34
C ASP A 194 -4.15 -7.40 34.76
N GLY A 195 -5.17 -6.63 34.37
CA GLY A 195 -5.30 -5.21 34.65
C GLY A 195 -4.52 -4.29 33.71
N THR A 196 -3.81 -4.82 32.72
CA THR A 196 -3.16 -4.01 31.69
C THR A 196 -4.18 -3.54 30.65
N LYS A 197 -3.84 -2.47 29.89
CA LYS A 197 -4.71 -1.89 28.86
C LYS A 197 -4.13 -2.10 27.47
N ALA A 198 -5.01 -2.29 26.50
CA ALA A 198 -4.63 -2.27 25.09
C ALA A 198 -4.24 -0.84 24.70
N VAL A 199 -2.98 -0.62 24.27
CA VAL A 199 -2.45 0.70 23.92
C VAL A 199 -1.51 0.60 22.72
N GLY A 200 -1.51 1.62 21.87
CA GLY A 200 -0.48 1.90 20.87
C GLY A 200 -0.33 0.90 19.74
N THR A 201 -1.23 -0.09 19.60
CA THR A 201 -1.10 -1.13 18.58
C THR A 201 -2.45 -1.77 18.23
N ILE A 202 -2.41 -2.78 17.35
CA ILE A 202 -3.57 -3.62 17.01
C ILE A 202 -3.54 -4.88 17.88
N TYR A 203 -4.69 -5.21 18.46
CA TYR A 203 -4.91 -6.44 19.20
C TYR A 203 -6.01 -7.25 18.54
N THR A 204 -5.81 -8.57 18.46
CA THR A 204 -6.89 -9.49 18.06
C THR A 204 -7.67 -9.88 19.29
N ILE A 205 -8.91 -9.44 19.41
CA ILE A 205 -9.83 -9.68 20.51
C ILE A 205 -11.06 -10.36 19.94
N ASP A 206 -11.42 -11.54 20.46
CA ASP A 206 -12.57 -12.34 20.01
C ASP A 206 -12.57 -12.56 18.48
N ALA A 207 -11.39 -12.89 17.93
CA ALA A 207 -11.14 -13.13 16.50
C ALA A 207 -11.35 -11.90 15.58
N ALA A 208 -11.46 -10.70 16.13
CA ALA A 208 -11.49 -9.44 15.39
C ALA A 208 -10.31 -8.54 15.78
N ASP A 209 -9.79 -7.76 14.81
CA ASP A 209 -8.67 -6.85 15.04
C ASP A 209 -9.16 -5.46 15.43
N PHE A 210 -8.62 -4.94 16.55
CA PHE A 210 -8.92 -3.62 17.09
C PHE A 210 -7.63 -2.83 17.29
N GLY A 211 -7.59 -1.60 16.78
CA GLY A 211 -6.47 -0.69 17.00
C GLY A 211 -6.72 0.25 18.17
N PHE A 212 -5.66 0.55 18.90
CA PHE A 212 -5.69 1.48 20.03
C PHE A 212 -4.59 2.53 19.85
N ASP A 213 -4.90 3.78 20.19
CA ASP A 213 -3.90 4.85 20.26
C ASP A 213 -3.00 4.69 21.51
N THR A 214 -2.04 5.60 21.66
CA THR A 214 -1.10 5.60 22.80
C THR A 214 -1.78 5.85 24.15
N ASP A 215 -2.99 6.42 24.15
CA ASP A 215 -3.80 6.65 25.33
C ASP A 215 -4.78 5.49 25.61
N GLY A 216 -4.73 4.44 24.78
CA GLY A 216 -5.57 3.25 24.90
C GLY A 216 -7.00 3.43 24.42
N LYS A 217 -7.28 4.46 23.61
CA LYS A 217 -8.59 4.61 22.97
C LYS A 217 -8.64 3.80 21.69
N MET A 218 -9.73 3.06 21.51
CA MET A 218 -9.97 2.34 20.27
C MET A 218 -10.13 3.31 19.10
N VAL A 219 -9.36 3.08 18.05
CA VAL A 219 -9.42 3.85 16.81
C VAL A 219 -10.47 3.23 15.91
N THR A 220 -11.44 4.02 15.45
CA THR A 220 -12.50 3.60 14.53
C THR A 220 -12.27 4.17 13.13
N GLY A 221 -12.74 3.46 12.09
CA GLY A 221 -12.73 4.02 10.72
C GLY A 221 -11.53 3.64 9.87
N TRP A 222 -10.98 2.47 10.05
CA TRP A 222 -9.93 1.90 9.20
C TRP A 222 -10.46 1.07 8.05
#